data_cbfe9982e13dde88cad02bfe0be669a0
#
_entry.id   cbfe9982e13dde88cad02bfe0be669a0
#
_cell.length_a   1.000
_cell.length_b   1.000
_cell.length_c   1.000
_cell.angle_alpha   90.00
_cell.angle_beta   90.00
_cell.angle_gamma   90.00
#
_symmetry.space_group_name_H-M   'P 1'
#
loop_
_entity.id
_entity.type
_entity.pdbx_description
1 polymer ?
#
loop_
_entity_poly.entity_id
_entity_poly.type
_entity_poly.pdbx_seq_one_letter_code
_entity_poly.pdbx_strand_id
1 'polypeptide(L)'
;MVANKQAGVSRRAFLAASAAGLGLLSLPAWAQLDIEITGVGSQLFPISVPAFSGTGSAPGSLSSVIAADLVRSGKFRQVGSTAEVSYAQVLNPDPQAFRAENSNAAVIGSIAPKGAGRWEISCKLLDVVSGKLLDNFVNTSTTGNLRMAAHQIADRIYFRLTGTPGCFASRIAYVQNRGGVYELVIA
;
A
#
# COMPACT_ATOMS: atom_id res chain seq x y z
N MET A 1 55.91 -27.45 -45.49
CA MET A 1 56.11 -26.04 -45.09
C MET A 1 54.73 -25.37 -45.18
N VAL A 2 54.02 -25.32 -44.06
CA VAL A 2 52.64 -24.80 -44.02
C VAL A 2 52.69 -23.45 -43.30
N ALA A 3 52.40 -22.41 -44.02
CA ALA A 3 52.35 -21.05 -43.53
C ALA A 3 51.05 -20.78 -42.77
N ASN A 4 51.16 -20.55 -41.45
CA ASN A 4 50.06 -20.12 -40.58
C ASN A 4 49.79 -18.64 -40.76
N LYS A 5 48.68 -18.28 -41.43
CA LYS A 5 48.22 -16.93 -41.63
C LYS A 5 47.35 -16.48 -40.48
N GLN A 6 47.95 -15.82 -39.49
CA GLN A 6 47.21 -15.17 -38.41
C GLN A 6 46.43 -13.97 -38.96
N ALA A 7 45.11 -14.06 -38.95
CA ALA A 7 44.22 -12.95 -39.26
C ALA A 7 44.14 -12.00 -38.09
N GLY A 8 44.83 -10.87 -38.15
CA GLY A 8 44.77 -9.79 -37.14
C GLY A 8 43.40 -9.10 -37.20
N VAL A 9 42.67 -9.11 -36.11
CA VAL A 9 41.42 -8.34 -35.96
C VAL A 9 41.77 -6.83 -35.96
N SER A 10 41.19 -6.11 -36.91
CA SER A 10 41.49 -4.66 -37.07
C SER A 10 40.89 -3.87 -35.88
N ARG A 11 41.60 -2.85 -35.42
CA ARG A 11 41.14 -1.95 -34.34
C ARG A 11 39.75 -1.34 -34.58
N ARG A 12 39.41 -1.16 -35.84
CA ARG A 12 38.08 -0.67 -36.26
C ARG A 12 36.96 -1.68 -36.02
N ALA A 13 37.24 -2.97 -36.20
CA ALA A 13 36.27 -4.04 -35.93
C ALA A 13 36.02 -4.22 -34.42
N PHE A 14 37.05 -4.02 -33.58
CA PHE A 14 36.94 -4.05 -32.12
C PHE A 14 36.12 -2.90 -31.57
N LEU A 15 36.30 -1.68 -32.09
CA LEU A 15 35.52 -0.51 -31.70
C LEU A 15 34.06 -0.55 -32.17
N ALA A 16 33.78 -1.17 -33.31
CA ALA A 16 32.41 -1.37 -33.78
C ALA A 16 31.64 -2.42 -32.93
N ALA A 17 32.32 -3.47 -32.49
CA ALA A 17 31.75 -4.50 -31.64
C ALA A 17 31.43 -3.99 -30.22
N SER A 18 32.26 -3.07 -29.65
CA SER A 18 32.03 -2.47 -28.34
C SER A 18 30.89 -1.43 -28.36
N ALA A 19 30.65 -0.73 -29.46
CA ALA A 19 29.52 0.21 -29.59
C ALA A 19 28.15 -0.52 -29.71
N ALA A 20 28.10 -1.71 -30.28
CA ALA A 20 26.90 -2.52 -30.39
C ALA A 20 26.48 -3.21 -29.08
N GLY A 21 27.42 -3.41 -28.15
CA GLY A 21 27.17 -4.05 -26.85
C GLY A 21 26.56 -3.12 -25.79
N LEU A 22 26.64 -1.81 -25.94
CA LEU A 22 26.17 -0.81 -24.97
C LEU A 22 24.66 -0.44 -25.14
N GLY A 23 24.01 -0.86 -26.22
CA GLY A 23 22.64 -0.51 -26.54
C GLY A 23 21.57 -1.44 -25.95
N LEU A 24 21.92 -2.55 -25.30
CA LEU A 24 20.97 -3.62 -24.91
C LEU A 24 20.71 -3.75 -23.41
N LEU A 25 21.19 -2.80 -22.57
CA LEU A 25 21.03 -2.90 -21.10
C LEU A 25 20.14 -1.82 -20.49
N SER A 26 19.27 -1.18 -21.24
CA SER A 26 18.18 -0.38 -20.67
C SER A 26 16.97 -1.26 -20.34
N LEU A 27 17.12 -2.20 -19.40
CA LEU A 27 15.97 -2.81 -18.73
C LEU A 27 15.29 -1.71 -17.90
N PRO A 28 13.97 -1.55 -17.98
CA PRO A 28 13.28 -0.64 -17.07
C PRO A 28 13.51 -1.15 -15.65
N ALA A 29 14.31 -0.45 -14.90
CA ALA A 29 14.42 -0.65 -13.46
C ALA A 29 13.07 -0.23 -12.87
N TRP A 30 12.21 -1.21 -12.61
CA TRP A 30 11.05 -1.02 -11.75
C TRP A 30 11.62 -0.76 -10.37
N ALA A 31 11.78 0.52 -10.03
CA ALA A 31 12.11 0.93 -8.68
C ALA A 31 10.90 0.60 -7.81
N GLN A 32 10.83 -0.63 -7.32
CA GLN A 32 9.96 -1.01 -6.23
C GLN A 32 10.54 -0.35 -4.99
N LEU A 33 9.75 0.50 -4.34
CA LEU A 33 10.11 1.07 -3.06
C LEU A 33 10.06 -0.07 -2.04
N ASP A 34 11.19 -0.72 -1.80
CA ASP A 34 11.35 -1.73 -0.76
C ASP A 34 11.74 -0.99 0.52
N ILE A 35 10.75 -0.74 1.37
CA ILE A 35 10.97 -0.14 2.69
C ILE A 35 11.32 -1.27 3.64
N GLU A 36 12.60 -1.66 3.69
CA GLU A 36 13.10 -2.59 4.69
C GLU A 36 13.17 -1.89 6.05
N ILE A 37 12.14 -2.09 6.88
CA ILE A 37 12.15 -1.62 8.27
C ILE A 37 12.90 -2.66 9.10
N THR A 38 14.23 -2.59 9.12
CA THR A 38 15.09 -3.47 9.91
C THR A 38 15.55 -2.77 11.18
N GLY A 39 15.21 -3.34 12.34
CA GLY A 39 15.89 -3.01 13.60
C GLY A 39 14.97 -2.72 14.78
N VAL A 40 15.35 -3.28 15.93
CA VAL A 40 14.85 -2.89 17.26
C VAL A 40 15.32 -1.45 17.52
N GLY A 41 14.40 -0.47 17.44
CA GLY A 41 14.70 0.96 17.55
C GLY A 41 14.50 1.76 16.25
N SER A 42 14.05 1.12 15.14
CA SER A 42 13.69 1.82 13.91
C SER A 42 12.55 2.80 14.15
N GLN A 43 12.68 4.02 13.66
CA GLN A 43 11.59 4.99 13.71
C GLN A 43 10.39 4.42 12.95
N LEU A 44 9.23 4.38 13.62
CA LEU A 44 7.98 3.95 13.01
C LEU A 44 7.70 4.80 11.75
N PHE A 45 7.29 4.14 10.67
CA PHE A 45 7.00 4.81 9.40
C PHE A 45 5.78 5.75 9.57
N PRO A 46 5.93 7.06 9.34
CA PRO A 46 4.84 8.01 9.52
C PRO A 46 3.84 7.93 8.37
N ILE A 47 2.59 7.64 8.70
CA ILE A 47 1.48 7.53 7.76
C ILE A 47 0.31 8.42 8.19
N SER A 48 -0.30 9.12 7.23
CA SER A 48 -1.51 9.91 7.44
C SER A 48 -2.72 9.12 6.94
N VAL A 49 -3.73 8.97 7.80
CA VAL A 49 -5.01 8.33 7.45
C VAL A 49 -6.13 9.26 7.93
N PRO A 50 -6.43 10.34 7.20
CA PRO A 50 -7.54 11.22 7.52
C PRO A 50 -8.90 10.52 7.35
N ALA A 51 -9.96 11.10 7.90
CA ALA A 51 -11.30 10.59 7.70
C ALA A 51 -11.66 10.64 6.20
N PHE A 52 -12.23 9.56 5.68
CA PHE A 52 -12.63 9.45 4.28
C PHE A 52 -13.79 10.38 3.98
N SER A 53 -13.80 10.96 2.77
CA SER A 53 -14.91 11.79 2.30
C SER A 53 -16.22 11.00 2.24
N GLY A 54 -17.31 11.59 2.73
CA GLY A 54 -18.63 10.96 2.76
C GLY A 54 -18.90 10.07 3.97
N THR A 55 -18.03 10.08 4.99
CA THR A 55 -18.21 9.27 6.21
C THR A 55 -19.41 9.65 7.04
N GLY A 56 -19.90 10.89 6.94
CA GLY A 56 -21.11 11.33 7.63
C GLY A 56 -22.38 10.55 7.27
N SER A 57 -22.37 9.84 6.14
CA SER A 57 -23.48 8.99 5.69
C SER A 57 -23.31 7.52 6.03
N ALA A 58 -22.10 7.09 6.43
CA ALA A 58 -21.75 5.69 6.66
C ALA A 58 -21.74 5.34 8.14
N PRO A 59 -22.25 4.17 8.54
CA PRO A 59 -22.15 3.70 9.91
C PRO A 59 -20.69 3.32 10.21
N GLY A 60 -20.08 3.99 11.18
CA GLY A 60 -18.72 3.74 11.65
C GLY A 60 -17.63 4.44 10.84
N SER A 61 -16.47 4.57 11.42
CA SER A 61 -15.31 5.21 10.80
C SER A 61 -14.36 4.17 10.19
N LEU A 62 -14.39 4.00 8.87
CA LEU A 62 -13.46 3.12 8.16
C LEU A 62 -12.00 3.52 8.40
N SER A 63 -11.71 4.81 8.25
CA SER A 63 -10.36 5.34 8.36
C SER A 63 -9.75 5.10 9.75
N SER A 64 -10.54 5.18 10.82
CA SER A 64 -10.05 4.90 12.17
C SER A 64 -9.69 3.42 12.36
N VAL A 65 -10.43 2.49 11.75
CA VAL A 65 -10.10 1.05 11.78
C VAL A 65 -8.80 0.80 11.00
N ILE A 66 -8.69 1.35 9.80
CA ILE A 66 -7.47 1.23 8.98
C ILE A 66 -6.26 1.77 9.73
N ALA A 67 -6.36 2.98 10.30
CA ALA A 67 -5.29 3.60 11.07
C ALA A 67 -4.89 2.75 12.28
N ALA A 68 -5.88 2.25 13.05
CA ALA A 68 -5.63 1.42 14.21
C ALA A 68 -4.92 0.12 13.86
N ASP A 69 -5.28 -0.54 12.76
CA ASP A 69 -4.63 -1.77 12.30
C ASP A 69 -3.18 -1.52 11.90
N LEU A 70 -2.94 -0.48 11.11
CA LEU A 70 -1.58 -0.12 10.70
C LEU A 70 -0.70 0.21 11.91
N VAL A 71 -1.19 0.98 12.87
CA VAL A 71 -0.45 1.31 14.11
C VAL A 71 -0.21 0.05 14.95
N ARG A 72 -1.22 -0.83 15.13
CA ARG A 72 -1.06 -2.09 15.88
C ARG A 72 -0.03 -3.03 15.28
N SER A 73 0.25 -2.93 13.99
CA SER A 73 1.32 -3.73 13.36
C SER A 73 2.71 -3.43 13.92
N GLY A 74 2.87 -2.31 14.65
CA GLY A 74 4.15 -1.87 15.20
C GLY A 74 5.13 -1.32 14.17
N LYS A 75 4.72 -1.16 12.90
CA LYS A 75 5.56 -0.61 11.83
C LYS A 75 5.23 0.84 11.48
N PHE A 76 4.03 1.30 11.83
CA PHE A 76 3.54 2.62 11.46
C PHE A 76 3.21 3.46 12.68
N ARG A 77 3.31 4.77 12.53
CA ARG A 77 2.75 5.76 13.44
C ARG A 77 1.82 6.68 12.67
N GLN A 78 0.63 6.91 13.22
CA GLN A 78 -0.30 7.90 12.68
C GLN A 78 0.28 9.30 12.88
N VAL A 79 0.24 10.10 11.82
CA VAL A 79 0.59 11.53 11.85
C VAL A 79 -0.47 12.33 11.11
N GLY A 80 -0.47 13.65 11.31
CA GLY A 80 -1.33 14.58 10.61
C GLY A 80 -2.77 14.62 11.12
N SER A 81 -3.60 15.33 10.37
CA SER A 81 -5.00 15.56 10.69
C SER A 81 -5.85 14.30 10.53
N THR A 82 -6.78 14.08 11.45
CA THR A 82 -7.83 13.06 11.34
C THR A 82 -9.14 13.63 10.78
N ALA A 83 -9.16 14.91 10.41
CA ALA A 83 -10.33 15.54 9.83
C ALA A 83 -10.72 14.90 8.49
N GLU A 84 -11.99 15.03 8.13
CA GLU A 84 -12.49 14.50 6.86
C GLU A 84 -11.87 15.26 5.68
N VAL A 85 -11.34 14.50 4.71
CA VAL A 85 -10.84 15.06 3.46
C VAL A 85 -12.00 15.43 2.54
N SER A 86 -11.83 16.51 1.77
CA SER A 86 -12.82 16.87 0.74
C SER A 86 -12.77 15.85 -0.41
N TYR A 87 -13.89 15.68 -1.09
CA TYR A 87 -13.94 14.82 -2.29
C TYR A 87 -12.99 15.28 -3.39
N ALA A 88 -12.76 16.58 -3.51
CA ALA A 88 -11.78 17.14 -4.44
C ALA A 88 -10.35 16.66 -4.15
N GLN A 89 -9.97 16.57 -2.87
CA GLN A 89 -8.69 16.01 -2.45
C GLN A 89 -8.59 14.49 -2.71
N VAL A 90 -9.70 13.76 -2.66
CA VAL A 90 -9.71 12.34 -3.05
C VAL A 90 -9.48 12.19 -4.54
N LEU A 91 -10.07 13.06 -5.38
CA LEU A 91 -9.86 13.00 -6.83
C LEU A 91 -8.44 13.38 -7.23
N ASN A 92 -7.92 14.46 -6.66
CA ASN A 92 -6.59 14.99 -6.96
C ASN A 92 -5.83 15.26 -5.66
N PRO A 93 -5.15 14.23 -5.09
CA PRO A 93 -4.40 14.36 -3.85
C PRO A 93 -3.23 15.33 -3.98
N ASP A 94 -3.10 16.25 -3.03
CA ASP A 94 -1.94 17.14 -2.94
C ASP A 94 -0.89 16.57 -1.97
N PRO A 95 0.27 16.09 -2.46
CA PRO A 95 1.33 15.57 -1.59
C PRO A 95 1.90 16.62 -0.63
N GLN A 96 1.84 17.91 -0.99
CA GLN A 96 2.41 18.98 -0.17
C GLN A 96 1.67 19.14 1.15
N ALA A 97 0.35 18.98 1.15
CA ALA A 97 -0.45 19.04 2.37
C ALA A 97 -0.01 17.99 3.41
N PHE A 98 0.22 16.74 2.96
CA PHE A 98 0.67 15.64 3.83
C PHE A 98 2.15 15.74 4.20
N ARG A 99 2.97 16.33 3.34
CA ARG A 99 4.38 16.60 3.65
C ARG A 99 4.52 17.60 4.77
N ALA A 100 3.68 18.64 4.81
CA ALA A 100 3.63 19.61 5.90
C ALA A 100 3.28 18.96 7.26
N GLU A 101 2.58 17.82 7.26
CA GLU A 101 2.25 17.02 8.44
C GLU A 101 3.32 15.98 8.81
N ASN A 102 4.50 16.01 8.16
CA ASN A 102 5.58 15.03 8.34
C ASN A 102 5.16 13.58 8.05
N SER A 103 4.29 13.39 7.07
CA SER A 103 3.86 12.08 6.60
C SER A 103 4.73 11.61 5.44
N ASN A 104 5.09 10.33 5.41
CA ASN A 104 5.78 9.70 4.29
C ASN A 104 4.81 9.01 3.32
N ALA A 105 3.65 8.56 3.82
CA ALA A 105 2.58 8.05 2.99
C ALA A 105 1.22 8.55 3.49
N ALA A 106 0.25 8.69 2.58
CA ALA A 106 -1.11 9.07 2.92
C ALA A 106 -2.13 8.10 2.32
N VAL A 107 -3.11 7.72 3.14
CA VAL A 107 -4.26 6.91 2.73
C VAL A 107 -5.46 7.81 2.64
N ILE A 108 -5.93 8.05 1.44
CA ILE A 108 -7.02 8.97 1.15
C ILE A 108 -8.15 8.21 0.49
N GLY A 109 -9.37 8.46 0.89
CA GLY A 109 -10.50 7.74 0.32
C GLY A 109 -11.83 8.45 0.42
N SER A 110 -12.82 7.85 -0.20
CA SER A 110 -14.21 8.24 -0.10
C SER A 110 -15.11 7.02 0.09
N ILE A 111 -16.26 7.24 0.71
CA ILE A 111 -17.31 6.25 0.84
C ILE A 111 -18.62 6.83 0.35
N ALA A 112 -19.33 6.09 -0.50
CA ALA A 112 -20.60 6.51 -1.06
C ALA A 112 -21.63 5.36 -1.03
N PRO A 113 -22.90 5.64 -0.76
CA PRO A 113 -23.96 4.65 -0.83
C PRO A 113 -24.20 4.22 -2.28
N LYS A 114 -24.34 2.90 -2.51
CA LYS A 114 -24.61 2.30 -3.83
C LYS A 114 -26.00 1.65 -3.92
N GLY A 115 -26.87 1.97 -2.96
CA GLY A 115 -28.19 1.41 -2.84
C GLY A 115 -28.22 -0.01 -2.22
N ALA A 116 -29.39 -0.45 -1.79
CA ALA A 116 -29.62 -1.77 -1.20
C ALA A 116 -28.66 -2.14 -0.04
N GLY A 117 -28.33 -1.17 0.82
CA GLY A 117 -27.41 -1.38 1.95
C GLY A 117 -25.97 -1.66 1.55
N ARG A 118 -25.58 -1.36 0.32
CA ARG A 118 -24.20 -1.47 -0.19
C ARG A 118 -23.51 -0.11 -0.23
N TRP A 119 -22.20 -0.16 -0.05
CA TRP A 119 -21.30 0.99 -0.04
C TRP A 119 -20.16 0.76 -1.00
N GLU A 120 -19.79 1.78 -1.72
CA GLU A 120 -18.58 1.84 -2.52
C GLU A 120 -17.52 2.62 -1.75
N ILE A 121 -16.35 2.03 -1.63
CA ILE A 121 -15.20 2.60 -0.91
C ILE A 121 -14.10 2.76 -1.94
N SER A 122 -13.74 4.00 -2.25
CA SER A 122 -12.58 4.30 -3.08
C SER A 122 -11.41 4.63 -2.16
N CYS A 123 -10.24 4.06 -2.43
CA CYS A 123 -9.05 4.25 -1.62
C CYS A 123 -7.83 4.47 -2.51
N LYS A 124 -7.03 5.47 -2.16
CA LYS A 124 -5.75 5.80 -2.78
C LYS A 124 -4.65 5.78 -1.75
N LEU A 125 -3.54 5.14 -2.09
CA LEU A 125 -2.31 5.17 -1.32
C LEU A 125 -1.29 6.05 -2.05
N LEU A 126 -0.90 7.14 -1.41
CA LEU A 126 0.02 8.14 -1.94
C LEU A 126 1.38 8.01 -1.25
N ASP A 127 2.46 7.94 -2.01
CA ASP A 127 3.80 8.22 -1.52
C ASP A 127 3.99 9.74 -1.47
N VAL A 128 4.03 10.28 -0.28
CA VAL A 128 4.13 11.73 -0.05
C VAL A 128 5.51 12.26 -0.42
N VAL A 129 6.54 11.43 -0.29
CA VAL A 129 7.94 11.81 -0.58
C VAL A 129 8.15 11.99 -2.08
N SER A 130 7.74 11.01 -2.88
CA SER A 130 7.89 11.07 -4.34
C SER A 130 6.71 11.76 -5.04
N GLY A 131 5.57 11.94 -4.36
CA GLY A 131 4.32 12.43 -4.94
C GLY A 131 3.63 11.42 -5.85
N LYS A 132 4.05 10.16 -5.85
CA LYS A 132 3.48 9.10 -6.70
C LYS A 132 2.33 8.38 -6.02
N LEU A 133 1.34 8.02 -6.82
CA LEU A 133 0.27 7.12 -6.39
C LEU A 133 0.79 5.68 -6.40
N LEU A 134 0.87 5.04 -5.22
CA LEU A 134 1.33 3.66 -5.07
C LEU A 134 0.24 2.64 -5.35
N ASP A 135 -1.00 2.98 -5.01
CA ASP A 135 -2.17 2.13 -5.27
C ASP A 135 -3.45 2.96 -5.39
N ASN A 136 -4.38 2.46 -6.21
CA ASN A 136 -5.71 3.04 -6.36
C ASN A 136 -6.70 1.91 -6.61
N PHE A 137 -7.66 1.75 -5.73
CA PHE A 137 -8.63 0.67 -5.82
C PHE A 137 -9.98 1.06 -5.26
N VAL A 138 -10.99 0.32 -5.71
CA VAL A 138 -12.38 0.45 -5.26
C VAL A 138 -12.80 -0.88 -4.66
N ASN A 139 -13.43 -0.82 -3.49
CA ASN A 139 -14.03 -1.95 -2.81
C ASN A 139 -15.53 -1.70 -2.66
N THR A 140 -16.33 -2.77 -2.71
CA THR A 140 -17.77 -2.69 -2.44
C THR A 140 -18.10 -3.60 -1.26
N SER A 141 -18.82 -3.05 -0.27
CA SER A 141 -19.18 -3.78 0.93
C SER A 141 -20.62 -3.53 1.32
N THR A 142 -21.21 -4.43 2.11
CA THR A 142 -22.50 -4.19 2.76
C THR A 142 -22.30 -3.43 4.07
N THR A 143 -23.36 -2.79 4.56
CA THR A 143 -23.32 -2.06 5.84
C THR A 143 -22.78 -2.92 6.99
N GLY A 144 -23.18 -4.19 7.09
CA GLY A 144 -22.73 -5.10 8.15
C GLY A 144 -21.25 -5.53 8.01
N ASN A 145 -20.67 -5.41 6.82
CA ASN A 145 -19.31 -5.85 6.52
C ASN A 145 -18.31 -4.70 6.35
N LEU A 146 -18.70 -3.44 6.62
CA LEU A 146 -17.82 -2.29 6.45
C LEU A 146 -16.54 -2.39 7.27
N ARG A 147 -16.63 -2.92 8.51
CA ARG A 147 -15.46 -3.12 9.36
C ARG A 147 -14.49 -4.14 8.74
N MET A 148 -15.01 -5.26 8.23
CA MET A 148 -14.18 -6.25 7.53
C MET A 148 -13.53 -5.67 6.26
N ALA A 149 -14.26 -4.84 5.52
CA ALA A 149 -13.70 -4.12 4.39
C ALA A 149 -12.56 -3.19 4.79
N ALA A 150 -12.66 -2.51 5.95
CA ALA A 150 -11.57 -1.69 6.48
C ALA A 150 -10.30 -2.53 6.79
N HIS A 151 -10.47 -3.70 7.41
CA HIS A 151 -9.35 -4.63 7.68
C HIS A 151 -8.70 -5.12 6.38
N GLN A 152 -9.49 -5.46 5.34
CA GLN A 152 -8.97 -5.84 4.02
C GLN A 152 -8.21 -4.70 3.34
N ILE A 153 -8.70 -3.47 3.48
CA ILE A 153 -8.01 -2.27 2.98
C ILE A 153 -6.67 -2.08 3.73
N ALA A 154 -6.66 -2.25 5.05
CA ALA A 154 -5.44 -2.16 5.85
C ALA A 154 -4.42 -3.24 5.45
N ASP A 155 -4.84 -4.49 5.20
CA ASP A 155 -3.98 -5.56 4.70
C ASP A 155 -3.33 -5.20 3.36
N ARG A 156 -4.13 -4.64 2.44
CA ARG A 156 -3.63 -4.22 1.13
C ARG A 156 -2.62 -3.09 1.23
N ILE A 157 -2.88 -2.08 2.06
CA ILE A 157 -1.96 -0.96 2.31
C ILE A 157 -0.68 -1.47 2.95
N TYR A 158 -0.80 -2.32 3.97
CA TYR A 158 0.32 -2.94 4.65
C TYR A 158 1.23 -3.69 3.66
N PHE A 159 0.63 -4.53 2.81
CA PHE A 159 1.37 -5.26 1.78
C PHE A 159 2.08 -4.32 0.80
N ARG A 160 1.41 -3.25 0.36
CA ARG A 160 2.00 -2.30 -0.59
C ARG A 160 3.20 -1.53 -0.02
N LEU A 161 3.18 -1.27 1.29
CA LEU A 161 4.26 -0.53 1.96
C LEU A 161 5.38 -1.44 2.50
N THR A 162 5.10 -2.70 2.81
CA THR A 162 6.07 -3.59 3.49
C THR A 162 6.50 -4.79 2.66
N GLY A 163 5.81 -5.08 1.55
CA GLY A 163 6.02 -6.32 0.78
C GLY A 163 5.53 -7.60 1.47
N THR A 164 5.07 -7.50 2.72
CA THR A 164 4.62 -8.65 3.53
C THR A 164 3.08 -8.66 3.60
N PRO A 165 2.41 -9.81 3.44
CA PRO A 165 0.96 -9.90 3.63
C PRO A 165 0.52 -9.44 5.02
N GLY A 166 -0.55 -8.63 5.08
CA GLY A 166 -1.22 -8.29 6.32
C GLY A 166 -2.07 -9.45 6.85
N CYS A 167 -2.49 -9.37 8.10
CA CYS A 167 -3.36 -10.36 8.75
C CYS A 167 -4.55 -9.74 9.49
N PHE A 168 -4.89 -8.47 9.20
CA PHE A 168 -5.93 -7.73 9.91
C PHE A 168 -7.34 -8.25 9.60
N ALA A 169 -7.57 -8.75 8.38
CA ALA A 169 -8.84 -9.36 7.96
C ALA A 169 -8.94 -10.85 8.31
N SER A 170 -8.02 -11.38 9.13
CA SER A 170 -8.05 -12.78 9.56
C SER A 170 -9.20 -13.05 10.54
N ARG A 171 -9.66 -14.30 10.55
CA ARG A 171 -10.62 -14.81 11.53
C ARG A 171 -9.94 -15.80 12.44
N ILE A 172 -10.36 -15.81 13.71
CA ILE A 172 -9.83 -16.73 14.71
C ILE A 172 -10.88 -17.81 14.95
N ALA A 173 -10.48 -19.07 14.79
CA ALA A 173 -11.28 -20.22 15.18
C ALA A 173 -10.79 -20.73 16.54
N TYR A 174 -11.69 -20.86 17.51
CA TYR A 174 -11.37 -21.39 18.83
C TYR A 174 -12.47 -22.28 19.36
N VAL A 175 -12.13 -23.17 20.27
CA VAL A 175 -13.09 -24.05 20.94
C VAL A 175 -13.50 -23.45 22.26
N GLN A 176 -14.78 -23.28 22.47
CA GLN A 176 -15.37 -22.80 23.73
C GLN A 176 -16.10 -23.95 24.41
N ASN A 177 -15.86 -24.14 25.72
CA ASN A 177 -16.66 -25.08 26.53
C ASN A 177 -17.79 -24.31 27.24
N ARG A 178 -19.02 -24.68 26.96
CA ARG A 178 -20.22 -24.17 27.62
C ARG A 178 -20.94 -25.32 28.33
N GLY A 179 -20.69 -25.44 29.64
CA GLY A 179 -21.39 -26.45 30.46
C GLY A 179 -21.14 -27.91 30.06
N GLY A 180 -19.93 -28.23 29.61
CA GLY A 180 -19.56 -29.58 29.17
C GLY A 180 -19.70 -29.83 27.66
N VAL A 181 -20.32 -28.91 26.92
CA VAL A 181 -20.41 -28.96 25.45
C VAL A 181 -19.31 -28.14 24.83
N TYR A 182 -18.57 -28.73 23.90
CA TYR A 182 -17.52 -28.05 23.15
C TYR A 182 -18.09 -27.51 21.83
N GLU A 183 -17.98 -26.21 21.62
CA GLU A 183 -18.42 -25.52 20.41
C GLU A 183 -17.21 -24.91 19.69
N LEU A 184 -17.17 -25.08 18.36
CA LEU A 184 -16.21 -24.36 17.51
C LEU A 184 -16.79 -22.97 17.20
N VAL A 185 -16.08 -21.92 17.62
CA VAL A 185 -16.47 -20.53 17.38
C VAL A 185 -15.50 -19.91 16.39
N ILE A 186 -16.03 -19.16 15.43
CA ILE A 186 -15.24 -18.35 14.48
C ILE A 186 -15.59 -16.88 14.74
N ALA A 187 -14.59 -16.09 15.11
CA ALA A 187 -14.70 -14.67 15.40
C ALA A 187 -13.93 -13.81 14.38
#